data_c17785c44275ddf161fdf4c30b757194
#
_entry.id   c17785c44275ddf161fdf4c30b757194
#
_cell.length_a   1.000
_cell.length_b   1.000
_cell.length_c   1.000
_cell.angle_alpha   90.00
_cell.angle_beta   90.00
_cell.angle_gamma   90.00
#
_symmetry.space_group_name_H-M   'P 1'
#
loop_
_entity.id
_entity.type
_entity.pdbx_description
1 polymer ?
#
loop_
_entity_poly.entity_id
_entity_poly.type
_entity_poly.pdbx_seq_one_letter_code
_entity_poly.pdbx_strand_id
1 'polypeptide(L)'
;AAARQHGLELALDVAFQTSPDHPYVRELPEWFRKRPDGTIQYAENPPKKYQDIYPFDFETEDWRALWDELASVFEFWIDQGVRTFRVDNPHTKPFGFWEWCITRIRAKHPDVIFLAEAFTTPRRMERLAKLGYNQSYTYFAWRNTKAELIEYMRELTTTDVVEYFRPNFWPNTPDILTERLQYGGRPAFAQRFLLAATLGASYGIYGPAF
;
A
#
# COMPACT_ATOMS: atom_id res chain seq x y z
N ALA A 1 -4.69 -7.95 21.93
CA ALA A 1 -4.29 -8.86 23.02
C ALA A 1 -4.05 -10.29 22.50
N ALA A 2 -5.04 -10.94 21.83
CA ALA A 2 -4.91 -12.35 21.39
C ALA A 2 -3.74 -12.61 20.42
N ALA A 3 -3.55 -11.77 19.41
CA ALA A 3 -2.45 -11.93 18.44
C ALA A 3 -1.07 -11.99 19.14
N ARG A 4 -0.82 -11.09 20.08
CA ARG A 4 0.44 -11.05 20.83
C ARG A 4 0.69 -12.30 21.66
N GLN A 5 -0.36 -12.94 22.18
CA GLN A 5 -0.24 -14.21 22.93
C GLN A 5 0.30 -15.36 22.05
N HIS A 6 0.14 -15.23 20.73
CA HIS A 6 0.64 -16.18 19.75
C HIS A 6 1.89 -15.70 19.02
N GLY A 7 2.56 -14.64 19.50
CA GLY A 7 3.76 -14.08 18.86
C GLY A 7 3.47 -13.40 17.53
N LEU A 8 2.22 -12.97 17.30
CA LEU A 8 1.80 -12.29 16.07
C LEU A 8 1.70 -10.79 16.31
N GLU A 9 2.14 -10.01 15.35
CA GLU A 9 1.91 -8.59 15.26
C GLU A 9 0.75 -8.28 14.31
N LEU A 10 0.02 -7.20 14.60
CA LEU A 10 -1.03 -6.71 13.73
C LEU A 10 -0.49 -5.67 12.77
N ALA A 11 -0.75 -5.86 11.48
CA ALA A 11 -0.62 -4.82 10.47
C ALA A 11 -2.03 -4.35 10.08
N LEU A 12 -2.28 -3.05 10.17
CA LEU A 12 -3.54 -2.46 9.76
C LEU A 12 -3.43 -1.89 8.34
N ASP A 13 -4.52 -2.06 7.60
CA ASP A 13 -4.68 -1.42 6.30
C ASP A 13 -5.16 0.02 6.46
N VAL A 14 -4.54 0.94 5.75
CA VAL A 14 -4.91 2.36 5.74
C VAL A 14 -5.14 2.79 4.30
N ALA A 15 -6.41 3.09 4.00
CA ALA A 15 -6.84 3.65 2.73
C ALA A 15 -7.39 5.07 2.95
N PHE A 16 -6.67 6.10 2.51
CA PHE A 16 -7.13 7.47 2.64
C PHE A 16 -8.14 7.85 1.56
N GLN A 17 -9.36 7.46 1.81
CA GLN A 17 -10.56 7.73 1.02
C GLN A 17 -11.78 7.49 1.90
N THR A 18 -12.96 7.96 1.47
CA THR A 18 -14.20 7.80 2.22
C THR A 18 -15.29 7.14 1.38
N SER A 19 -16.27 6.56 2.07
CA SER A 19 -17.59 6.28 1.46
C SER A 19 -18.41 7.57 1.32
N PRO A 20 -19.43 7.61 0.45
CA PRO A 20 -20.29 8.79 0.28
C PRO A 20 -21.03 9.22 1.53
N ASP A 21 -21.30 8.31 2.46
CA ASP A 21 -22.02 8.56 3.72
C ASP A 21 -21.09 8.89 4.90
N HIS A 22 -19.77 8.97 4.67
CA HIS A 22 -18.82 9.32 5.72
C HIS A 22 -19.09 10.72 6.29
N PRO A 23 -18.99 10.94 7.62
CA PRO A 23 -19.22 12.25 8.23
C PRO A 23 -18.45 13.41 7.57
N TYR A 24 -17.21 13.21 7.16
CA TYR A 24 -16.39 14.25 6.51
C TYR A 24 -17.02 14.77 5.21
N VAL A 25 -17.74 13.95 4.47
CA VAL A 25 -18.40 14.39 3.23
C VAL A 25 -19.43 15.50 3.51
N ARG A 26 -20.08 15.45 4.67
CA ARG A 26 -21.08 16.43 5.10
C ARG A 26 -20.46 17.57 5.90
N GLU A 27 -19.50 17.27 6.77
CA GLU A 27 -18.98 18.19 7.78
C GLU A 27 -17.78 19.00 7.27
N LEU A 28 -17.01 18.43 6.32
CA LEU A 28 -15.77 18.98 5.75
C LEU A 28 -15.77 18.83 4.21
N PRO A 29 -16.81 19.32 3.52
CA PRO A 29 -16.98 19.11 2.08
C PRO A 29 -15.87 19.75 1.24
N GLU A 30 -15.10 20.71 1.79
CA GLU A 30 -13.95 21.33 1.19
C GLU A 30 -12.76 20.37 1.03
N TRP A 31 -12.76 19.26 1.73
CA TRP A 31 -11.70 18.23 1.59
C TRP A 31 -11.90 17.32 0.36
N PHE A 32 -12.97 17.59 -0.43
CA PHE A 32 -13.30 16.79 -1.60
C PHE A 32 -13.43 17.64 -2.86
N ARG A 33 -12.85 17.16 -3.96
CA ARG A 33 -13.05 17.82 -5.25
C ARG A 33 -14.49 17.70 -5.72
N LYS A 34 -15.03 18.80 -6.22
CA LYS A 34 -16.34 18.83 -6.84
C LYS A 34 -16.23 18.84 -8.37
N ARG A 35 -17.16 18.17 -9.00
CA ARG A 35 -17.38 18.22 -10.44
C ARG A 35 -18.11 19.53 -10.79
N PRO A 36 -18.12 19.92 -12.09
CA PRO A 36 -18.85 21.12 -12.52
C PRO A 36 -20.34 21.12 -12.19
N ASP A 37 -20.96 19.94 -12.05
CA ASP A 37 -22.36 19.79 -11.63
C ASP A 37 -22.58 19.89 -10.11
N GLY A 38 -21.52 20.14 -9.34
CA GLY A 38 -21.55 20.27 -7.89
C GLY A 38 -21.45 18.96 -7.11
N THR A 39 -21.46 17.80 -7.79
CA THR A 39 -21.25 16.50 -7.14
C THR A 39 -19.79 16.27 -6.77
N ILE A 40 -19.54 15.46 -5.72
CA ILE A 40 -18.17 15.09 -5.36
C ILE A 40 -17.61 14.13 -6.41
N GLN A 41 -16.34 14.35 -6.74
CA GLN A 41 -15.63 13.49 -7.67
C GLN A 41 -15.30 12.14 -7.00
N TYR A 42 -15.86 11.06 -7.52
CA TYR A 42 -15.51 9.71 -7.09
C TYR A 42 -14.20 9.22 -7.73
N ALA A 43 -13.62 8.15 -7.17
CA ALA A 43 -12.41 7.54 -7.70
C ALA A 43 -12.64 6.90 -9.07
N GLU A 44 -11.71 7.11 -9.99
CA GLU A 44 -11.73 6.52 -11.33
C GLU A 44 -10.36 5.95 -11.69
N ASN A 45 -10.38 4.78 -12.34
CA ASN A 45 -9.24 4.19 -13.04
C ASN A 45 -9.77 3.60 -14.35
N PRO A 46 -9.86 4.41 -15.42
CA PRO A 46 -10.55 4.05 -16.64
C PRO A 46 -10.16 2.66 -17.18
N PRO A 47 -11.12 1.85 -17.58
CA PRO A 47 -12.55 2.16 -17.71
C PRO A 47 -13.37 2.02 -16.40
N LYS A 48 -12.73 1.66 -15.28
CA LYS A 48 -13.40 1.45 -13.99
C LYS A 48 -13.78 2.78 -13.32
N LYS A 49 -14.98 2.81 -12.73
CA LYS A 49 -15.51 3.90 -11.93
C LYS A 49 -15.95 3.36 -10.57
N TYR A 50 -15.46 3.99 -9.51
CA TYR A 50 -15.73 3.59 -8.13
C TYR A 50 -16.59 4.67 -7.48
N GLN A 51 -17.92 4.62 -7.75
CA GLN A 51 -18.87 5.66 -7.32
C GLN A 51 -19.10 5.69 -5.81
N ASP A 52 -18.70 4.64 -5.13
CA ASP A 52 -18.74 4.44 -3.69
C ASP A 52 -17.44 4.88 -2.98
N ILE A 53 -16.47 5.43 -3.71
CA ILE A 53 -15.18 5.87 -3.17
C ILE A 53 -14.95 7.35 -3.47
N TYR A 54 -14.85 8.17 -2.43
CA TYR A 54 -14.55 9.60 -2.52
C TYR A 54 -13.11 9.85 -2.06
N PRO A 55 -12.17 10.15 -2.98
CA PRO A 55 -10.81 10.53 -2.65
C PRO A 55 -10.76 11.90 -1.99
N PHE A 56 -9.86 12.09 -1.03
CA PHE A 56 -9.53 13.41 -0.49
C PHE A 56 -8.80 14.27 -1.52
N ASP A 57 -9.05 15.58 -1.49
CA ASP A 57 -8.26 16.58 -2.18
C ASP A 57 -7.11 17.06 -1.30
N PHE A 58 -5.95 16.47 -1.47
CA PHE A 58 -4.75 16.82 -0.69
C PHE A 58 -4.21 18.22 -0.96
N GLU A 59 -4.73 18.92 -1.97
CA GLU A 59 -4.35 20.28 -2.38
C GLU A 59 -5.46 21.29 -2.09
N THR A 60 -6.47 20.91 -1.28
CA THR A 60 -7.50 21.83 -0.77
C THR A 60 -6.86 23.05 -0.07
N GLU A 61 -7.55 24.16 0.00
CA GLU A 61 -7.08 25.33 0.76
C GLU A 61 -6.79 25.00 2.23
N ASP A 62 -7.60 24.09 2.80
CA ASP A 62 -7.44 23.59 4.17
C ASP A 62 -6.54 22.32 4.26
N TRP A 63 -5.58 22.18 3.37
CA TRP A 63 -4.75 20.98 3.28
C TRP A 63 -3.99 20.65 4.58
N ARG A 64 -3.68 21.65 5.41
CA ARG A 64 -2.98 21.42 6.68
C ARG A 64 -3.85 20.67 7.67
N ALA A 65 -5.11 21.09 7.85
CA ALA A 65 -6.05 20.40 8.72
C ALA A 65 -6.32 18.97 8.20
N LEU A 66 -6.52 18.81 6.91
CA LEU A 66 -6.66 17.48 6.30
C LEU A 66 -5.46 16.59 6.58
N TRP A 67 -4.24 17.10 6.37
CA TRP A 67 -3.03 16.29 6.59
C TRP A 67 -2.85 15.93 8.07
N ASP A 68 -3.12 16.86 8.97
CA ASP A 68 -3.07 16.63 10.43
C ASP A 68 -4.10 15.55 10.83
N GLU A 69 -5.32 15.63 10.32
CA GLU A 69 -6.35 14.62 10.57
C GLU A 69 -5.95 13.23 10.05
N LEU A 70 -5.45 13.15 8.83
CA LEU A 70 -5.01 11.87 8.27
C LEU A 70 -3.80 11.28 9.04
N ALA A 71 -2.90 12.12 9.53
CA ALA A 71 -1.80 11.67 10.39
C ALA A 71 -2.32 11.17 11.75
N SER A 72 -3.36 11.81 12.31
CA SER A 72 -3.97 11.42 13.58
C SER A 72 -4.55 10.01 13.55
N VAL A 73 -5.00 9.53 12.39
CA VAL A 73 -5.46 8.14 12.22
C VAL A 73 -4.34 7.15 12.54
N PHE A 74 -3.12 7.40 12.05
CA PHE A 74 -1.97 6.57 12.43
C PHE A 74 -1.64 6.70 13.91
N GLU A 75 -1.59 7.94 14.44
CA GLU A 75 -1.27 8.20 15.84
C GLU A 75 -2.26 7.49 16.77
N PHE A 76 -3.55 7.52 16.47
CA PHE A 76 -4.59 6.79 17.22
C PHE A 76 -4.29 5.28 17.31
N TRP A 77 -4.00 4.64 16.19
CA TRP A 77 -3.72 3.21 16.19
C TRP A 77 -2.36 2.85 16.80
N ILE A 78 -1.39 3.73 16.70
CA ILE A 78 -0.09 3.60 17.38
C ILE A 78 -0.30 3.59 18.88
N ASP A 79 -1.17 4.45 19.43
CA ASP A 79 -1.53 4.49 20.84
C ASP A 79 -2.26 3.21 21.30
N GLN A 80 -3.00 2.55 20.39
CA GLN A 80 -3.57 1.22 20.63
C GLN A 80 -2.53 0.08 20.50
N GLY A 81 -1.28 0.40 20.22
CA GLY A 81 -0.17 -0.54 20.13
C GLY A 81 0.08 -1.18 18.78
N VAL A 82 -0.52 -0.65 17.72
CA VAL A 82 -0.18 -1.05 16.33
C VAL A 82 1.15 -0.41 15.94
N ARG A 83 1.99 -1.16 15.22
CA ARG A 83 3.30 -0.70 14.76
C ARG A 83 3.55 -0.90 13.28
N THR A 84 2.65 -1.59 12.59
CA THR A 84 2.77 -1.86 11.16
C THR A 84 1.52 -1.42 10.42
N PHE A 85 1.69 -0.67 9.36
CA PHE A 85 0.61 -0.18 8.50
C PHE A 85 0.88 -0.54 7.05
N ARG A 86 -0.06 -1.26 6.44
CA ARG A 86 -0.13 -1.44 5.00
C ARG A 86 -0.91 -0.25 4.44
N VAL A 87 -0.30 0.52 3.56
CA VAL A 87 -0.93 1.70 2.97
C VAL A 87 -1.41 1.36 1.57
N ASP A 88 -2.71 1.51 1.39
CA ASP A 88 -3.40 1.28 0.12
C ASP A 88 -3.09 2.38 -0.90
N ASN A 89 -2.64 1.99 -2.08
CA ASN A 89 -2.39 2.88 -3.21
C ASN A 89 -1.71 4.23 -2.84
N PRO A 90 -0.57 4.23 -2.12
CA PRO A 90 0.07 5.48 -1.70
C PRO A 90 0.56 6.33 -2.88
N HIS A 91 0.81 5.72 -4.03
CA HIS A 91 1.23 6.40 -5.26
C HIS A 91 0.15 7.30 -5.88
N THR A 92 -1.10 7.19 -5.42
CA THR A 92 -2.21 8.05 -5.85
C THR A 92 -2.37 9.31 -5.01
N LYS A 93 -1.58 9.46 -3.94
CA LYS A 93 -1.55 10.61 -3.05
C LYS A 93 -0.24 11.38 -3.24
N PRO A 94 -0.18 12.67 -2.88
CA PRO A 94 1.03 13.47 -3.03
C PRO A 94 2.22 12.91 -2.25
N PHE A 95 3.36 12.83 -2.88
CA PHE A 95 4.60 12.38 -2.22
C PHE A 95 5.00 13.29 -1.04
N GLY A 96 4.74 14.60 -1.14
CA GLY A 96 4.99 15.54 -0.05
C GLY A 96 4.20 15.22 1.21
N PHE A 97 2.94 14.77 1.08
CA PHE A 97 2.16 14.28 2.22
C PHE A 97 2.85 13.10 2.90
N TRP A 98 3.29 12.09 2.15
CA TRP A 98 3.93 10.91 2.73
C TRP A 98 5.26 11.23 3.40
N GLU A 99 6.08 12.07 2.77
CA GLU A 99 7.34 12.52 3.36
C GLU A 99 7.12 13.20 4.71
N TRP A 100 6.17 14.13 4.77
CA TRP A 100 5.80 14.84 5.98
C TRP A 100 5.20 13.90 7.03
N CYS A 101 4.21 13.09 6.67
CA CYS A 101 3.49 12.20 7.57
C CYS A 101 4.40 11.15 8.20
N ILE A 102 5.19 10.44 7.37
CA ILE A 102 6.11 9.40 7.84
C ILE A 102 7.21 10.01 8.73
N THR A 103 7.76 11.17 8.36
CA THR A 103 8.76 11.88 9.17
C THR A 103 8.19 12.28 10.52
N ARG A 104 6.99 12.87 10.55
CA ARG A 104 6.28 13.25 11.78
C ARG A 104 6.06 12.06 12.71
N ILE A 105 5.55 10.95 12.17
CA ILE A 105 5.27 9.75 12.97
C ILE A 105 6.55 9.16 13.52
N ARG A 106 7.58 8.99 12.68
CA ARG A 106 8.85 8.40 13.11
C ARG A 106 9.65 9.23 14.08
N ALA A 107 9.48 10.54 14.09
CA ALA A 107 10.10 11.40 15.09
C ALA A 107 9.69 11.02 16.53
N LYS A 108 8.47 10.47 16.70
CA LYS A 108 7.93 10.04 17.98
C LYS A 108 7.97 8.50 18.14
N HIS A 109 7.82 7.78 17.04
CA HIS A 109 7.65 6.31 17.00
C HIS A 109 8.56 5.71 15.92
N PRO A 110 9.88 5.62 16.17
CA PRO A 110 10.86 5.15 15.17
C PRO A 110 10.70 3.67 14.80
N ASP A 111 9.98 2.91 15.60
CA ASP A 111 9.66 1.50 15.42
C ASP A 111 8.47 1.22 14.49
N VAL A 112 7.79 2.27 14.01
CA VAL A 112 6.64 2.11 13.12
C VAL A 112 7.10 1.76 11.71
N ILE A 113 6.44 0.74 11.14
CA ILE A 113 6.70 0.18 9.82
C ILE A 113 5.57 0.58 8.85
N PHE A 114 5.95 1.13 7.70
CA PHE A 114 5.05 1.44 6.60
C PHE A 114 5.31 0.52 5.42
N LEU A 115 4.27 -0.18 4.95
CA LEU A 115 4.29 -1.06 3.79
C LEU A 115 3.52 -0.39 2.65
N ALA A 116 4.15 -0.20 1.49
CA ALA A 116 3.49 0.40 0.34
C ALA A 116 2.83 -0.68 -0.52
N GLU A 117 1.52 -0.63 -0.64
CA GLU A 117 0.82 -1.36 -1.69
C GLU A 117 0.72 -0.43 -2.91
N ALA A 118 1.73 -0.49 -3.77
CA ALA A 118 1.88 0.46 -4.87
C ALA A 118 2.24 -0.26 -6.17
N PHE A 119 1.22 -0.64 -6.93
CA PHE A 119 1.41 -1.19 -8.28
C PHE A 119 1.41 -0.07 -9.30
N THR A 120 2.59 0.50 -9.52
CA THR A 120 2.81 1.66 -10.37
C THR A 120 4.15 1.55 -11.09
N THR A 121 4.59 2.61 -11.77
CA THR A 121 5.90 2.61 -12.45
C THR A 121 7.06 2.43 -11.46
N PRO A 122 8.15 1.77 -11.86
CA PRO A 122 9.32 1.57 -11.00
C PRO A 122 9.79 2.86 -10.31
N ARG A 123 9.89 3.96 -11.06
CA ARG A 123 10.30 5.26 -10.51
C ARG A 123 9.42 5.76 -9.36
N ARG A 124 8.10 5.53 -9.43
CA ARG A 124 7.18 5.91 -8.33
C ARG A 124 7.34 4.99 -7.13
N MET A 125 7.50 3.69 -7.35
CA MET A 125 7.76 2.72 -6.28
C MET A 125 9.07 3.04 -5.55
N GLU A 126 10.14 3.31 -6.28
CA GLU A 126 11.42 3.73 -5.76
C GLU A 126 11.33 5.05 -4.99
N ARG A 127 10.55 6.03 -5.51
CA ARG A 127 10.34 7.29 -4.79
C ARG A 127 9.66 7.05 -3.45
N LEU A 128 8.62 6.23 -3.38
CA LEU A 128 7.96 5.89 -2.12
C LEU A 128 8.94 5.26 -1.12
N ALA A 129 9.80 4.35 -1.55
CA ALA A 129 10.84 3.79 -0.67
C ALA A 129 11.76 4.88 -0.11
N LYS A 130 12.17 5.85 -0.95
CA LYS A 130 13.02 7.00 -0.52
C LYS A 130 12.30 7.99 0.39
N LEU A 131 10.96 8.01 0.39
CA LEU A 131 10.16 8.84 1.30
C LEU A 131 10.01 8.21 2.70
N GLY A 132 10.41 6.96 2.85
CA GLY A 132 10.42 6.30 4.14
C GLY A 132 9.54 5.06 4.26
N TYR A 133 8.92 4.58 3.20
CA TYR A 133 8.29 3.26 3.23
C TYR A 133 9.34 2.17 3.47
N ASN A 134 9.09 1.29 4.45
CA ASN A 134 10.05 0.26 4.85
C ASN A 134 10.09 -0.90 3.87
N GLN A 135 8.93 -1.24 3.31
CA GLN A 135 8.78 -2.31 2.32
C GLN A 135 7.76 -1.90 1.27
N SER A 136 7.83 -2.53 0.11
CA SER A 136 6.85 -2.37 -0.95
C SER A 136 6.38 -3.72 -1.46
N TYR A 137 5.09 -3.82 -1.76
CA TYR A 137 4.58 -4.87 -2.64
C TYR A 137 5.27 -4.74 -4.00
N THR A 138 5.32 -5.83 -4.75
CA THR A 138 6.14 -5.92 -5.95
C THR A 138 5.39 -6.55 -7.11
N TYR A 139 5.93 -6.41 -8.32
CA TYR A 139 5.42 -7.11 -9.49
C TYR A 139 5.80 -8.60 -9.55
N PHE A 140 6.30 -9.18 -8.47
CA PHE A 140 6.64 -10.60 -8.39
C PHE A 140 5.51 -11.49 -8.90
N ALA A 141 4.26 -11.24 -8.51
CA ALA A 141 3.11 -12.06 -8.93
C ALA A 141 2.97 -12.19 -10.45
N TRP A 142 3.40 -11.17 -11.21
CA TRP A 142 3.31 -11.15 -12.68
C TRP A 142 4.58 -11.59 -13.40
N ARG A 143 5.68 -11.89 -12.71
CA ARG A 143 6.90 -12.46 -13.30
C ARG A 143 6.78 -13.98 -13.29
N ASN A 144 6.35 -14.56 -14.41
CA ASN A 144 5.95 -15.98 -14.47
C ASN A 144 6.93 -16.88 -15.22
N THR A 145 7.78 -16.31 -16.08
CA THR A 145 8.82 -17.04 -16.80
C THR A 145 10.16 -16.99 -16.05
N LYS A 146 11.04 -17.94 -16.36
CA LYS A 146 12.42 -17.95 -15.82
C LYS A 146 13.17 -16.67 -16.18
N ALA A 147 13.02 -16.19 -17.41
CA ALA A 147 13.70 -14.97 -17.88
C ALA A 147 13.24 -13.74 -17.10
N GLU A 148 11.92 -13.54 -16.97
CA GLU A 148 11.34 -12.42 -16.21
C GLU A 148 11.76 -12.44 -14.74
N LEU A 149 11.80 -13.60 -14.11
CA LEU A 149 12.23 -13.73 -12.72
C LEU A 149 13.72 -13.40 -12.56
N ILE A 150 14.58 -13.89 -13.47
CA ILE A 150 16.01 -13.59 -13.44
C ILE A 150 16.26 -12.09 -13.63
N GLU A 151 15.60 -11.46 -14.60
CA GLU A 151 15.71 -10.04 -14.86
C GLU A 151 15.27 -9.23 -13.65
N TYR A 152 14.10 -9.55 -13.10
CA TYR A 152 13.55 -8.85 -11.95
C TYR A 152 14.41 -9.01 -10.70
N MET A 153 14.92 -10.21 -10.44
CA MET A 153 15.83 -10.44 -9.31
C MET A 153 17.15 -9.70 -9.49
N ARG A 154 17.70 -9.62 -10.71
CA ARG A 154 18.88 -8.81 -10.98
C ARG A 154 18.63 -7.32 -10.72
N GLU A 155 17.51 -6.78 -11.21
CA GLU A 155 17.11 -5.41 -10.92
C GLU A 155 17.11 -5.14 -9.40
N LEU A 156 16.47 -6.00 -8.61
CA LEU A 156 16.32 -5.84 -7.17
C LEU A 156 17.60 -6.06 -6.35
N THR A 157 18.60 -6.77 -6.90
CA THR A 157 19.79 -7.21 -6.12
C THR A 157 21.12 -6.67 -6.61
N THR A 158 21.19 -6.15 -7.83
CA THR A 158 22.47 -5.72 -8.45
C THR A 158 22.47 -4.27 -8.94
N THR A 159 21.36 -3.55 -8.79
CA THR A 159 21.30 -2.11 -9.09
C THR A 159 21.25 -1.29 -7.80
N ASP A 160 21.30 0.03 -7.91
CA ASP A 160 21.20 0.96 -6.77
C ASP A 160 19.89 0.81 -5.98
N VAL A 161 18.90 0.15 -6.55
CA VAL A 161 17.61 -0.15 -5.90
C VAL A 161 17.79 -0.94 -4.61
N VAL A 162 18.80 -1.80 -4.52
CA VAL A 162 19.12 -2.61 -3.32
C VAL A 162 19.37 -1.75 -2.07
N GLU A 163 19.83 -0.52 -2.24
CA GLU A 163 20.19 0.35 -1.11
C GLU A 163 18.98 0.88 -0.35
N TYR A 164 17.85 1.07 -1.02
CA TYR A 164 16.69 1.75 -0.43
C TYR A 164 15.36 1.02 -0.59
N PHE A 165 15.21 0.10 -1.54
CA PHE A 165 13.96 -0.60 -1.81
C PHE A 165 13.99 -1.99 -1.18
N ARG A 166 12.99 -2.30 -0.33
CA ARG A 166 12.83 -3.60 0.31
C ARG A 166 11.62 -4.30 -0.29
N PRO A 167 11.82 -5.29 -1.17
CA PRO A 167 10.72 -5.99 -1.82
C PRO A 167 10.01 -6.93 -0.85
N ASN A 168 8.69 -7.00 -0.96
CA ASN A 168 7.85 -8.00 -0.34
C ASN A 168 7.17 -8.83 -1.44
N PHE A 169 7.37 -10.14 -1.43
CA PHE A 169 6.88 -11.01 -2.49
C PHE A 169 5.58 -11.68 -2.10
N TRP A 170 4.55 -11.38 -2.87
CA TRP A 170 3.23 -11.99 -2.72
C TRP A 170 2.90 -12.85 -3.92
N PRO A 171 2.67 -14.18 -3.77
CA PRO A 171 2.13 -15.01 -4.85
C PRO A 171 0.78 -14.50 -5.34
N ASN A 172 -0.10 -14.14 -4.41
CA ASN A 172 -1.39 -13.52 -4.64
C ASN A 172 -1.77 -12.63 -3.44
N THR A 173 -2.71 -11.73 -3.64
CA THR A 173 -3.29 -10.86 -2.60
C THR A 173 -4.82 -10.96 -2.65
N PRO A 174 -5.56 -10.35 -1.71
CA PRO A 174 -7.02 -10.27 -1.82
C PRO A 174 -7.52 -9.71 -3.17
N ASP A 175 -6.75 -8.80 -3.77
CA ASP A 175 -7.12 -8.11 -5.02
C ASP A 175 -6.47 -8.70 -6.29
N ILE A 176 -5.49 -9.60 -6.12
CA ILE A 176 -4.65 -10.07 -7.22
C ILE A 176 -4.63 -11.59 -7.24
N LEU A 177 -5.21 -12.15 -8.29
CA LEU A 177 -5.09 -13.55 -8.66
C LEU A 177 -4.69 -13.62 -10.14
N THR A 178 -3.41 -13.82 -10.40
CA THR A 178 -2.87 -13.85 -11.77
C THR A 178 -3.36 -15.05 -12.55
N GLU A 179 -3.39 -14.92 -13.88
CA GLU A 179 -3.79 -15.99 -14.80
C GLU A 179 -3.03 -17.31 -14.52
N ARG A 180 -1.73 -17.20 -14.23
CA ARG A 180 -0.88 -18.34 -13.86
C ARG A 180 -1.46 -19.15 -12.70
N LEU A 181 -2.00 -18.48 -11.68
CA LEU A 181 -2.58 -19.14 -10.51
C LEU A 181 -4.00 -19.60 -10.76
N GLN A 182 -4.80 -18.84 -11.55
CA GLN A 182 -6.16 -19.21 -11.89
C GLN A 182 -6.23 -20.58 -12.62
N TYR A 183 -5.31 -20.82 -13.53
CA TYR A 183 -5.32 -22.04 -14.37
C TYR A 183 -4.28 -23.09 -13.95
N GLY A 184 -3.29 -22.72 -13.16
CA GLY A 184 -2.19 -23.61 -12.78
C GLY A 184 -2.46 -24.51 -11.59
N GLY A 185 -3.56 -24.28 -10.86
CA GLY A 185 -3.95 -25.09 -9.70
C GLY A 185 -2.88 -25.14 -8.59
N ARG A 186 -3.01 -26.10 -7.71
CA ARG A 186 -2.11 -26.28 -6.55
C ARG A 186 -0.61 -26.30 -6.91
N PRO A 187 -0.15 -26.94 -8.00
CA PRO A 187 1.27 -26.91 -8.36
C PRO A 187 1.81 -25.50 -8.61
N ALA A 188 1.01 -24.62 -9.24
CA ALA A 188 1.39 -23.24 -9.49
C ALA A 188 1.48 -22.44 -8.18
N PHE A 189 0.54 -22.60 -7.26
CA PHE A 189 0.59 -22.00 -5.93
C PHE A 189 1.82 -22.46 -5.16
N ALA A 190 2.10 -23.76 -5.09
CA ALA A 190 3.27 -24.29 -4.42
C ALA A 190 4.59 -23.76 -5.01
N GLN A 191 4.69 -23.70 -6.34
CA GLN A 191 5.85 -23.14 -7.03
C GLN A 191 6.04 -21.65 -6.68
N ARG A 192 4.96 -20.86 -6.77
CA ARG A 192 5.04 -19.40 -6.48
C ARG A 192 5.36 -19.13 -5.02
N PHE A 193 4.80 -19.91 -4.11
CA PHE A 193 5.11 -19.82 -2.69
C PHE A 193 6.59 -20.14 -2.42
N LEU A 194 7.10 -21.25 -2.97
CA LEU A 194 8.51 -21.61 -2.82
C LEU A 194 9.44 -20.49 -3.32
N LEU A 195 9.16 -19.94 -4.50
CA LEU A 195 9.95 -18.84 -5.06
C LEU A 195 9.86 -17.58 -4.19
N ALA A 196 8.67 -17.20 -3.69
CA ALA A 196 8.52 -16.05 -2.82
C ALA A 196 9.34 -16.22 -1.53
N ALA A 197 9.25 -17.39 -0.90
CA ALA A 197 9.91 -17.68 0.38
C ALA A 197 11.43 -17.84 0.27
N THR A 198 11.97 -18.14 -0.92
CA THR A 198 13.41 -18.38 -1.12
C THR A 198 14.14 -17.25 -1.85
N LEU A 199 13.46 -16.44 -2.63
CA LEU A 199 14.07 -15.35 -3.39
C LEU A 199 14.00 -13.99 -2.66
N GLY A 200 13.10 -13.84 -1.70
CA GLY A 200 12.92 -12.60 -0.93
C GLY A 200 13.17 -12.78 0.55
N ALA A 201 13.68 -11.72 1.20
CA ALA A 201 13.79 -11.68 2.66
C ALA A 201 12.42 -11.51 3.34
N SER A 202 11.42 -11.06 2.60
CA SER A 202 10.05 -10.85 3.07
C SER A 202 9.06 -11.34 2.03
N TYR A 203 8.05 -12.07 2.48
CA TYR A 203 6.97 -12.54 1.62
C TYR A 203 5.64 -12.55 2.36
N GLY A 204 4.54 -12.50 1.61
CA GLY A 204 3.20 -12.58 2.14
C GLY A 204 2.45 -13.80 1.64
N ILE A 205 1.48 -14.23 2.45
CA ILE A 205 0.57 -15.33 2.11
C ILE A 205 -0.86 -14.81 2.27
N TYR A 206 -1.66 -14.98 1.23
CA TYR A 206 -3.11 -14.82 1.30
C TYR A 206 -3.75 -16.20 1.46
N GLY A 207 -4.11 -16.52 2.71
CA GLY A 207 -4.43 -17.86 3.18
C GLY A 207 -5.49 -18.67 2.43
N PRO A 208 -6.62 -18.08 1.95
CA PRO A 208 -7.65 -18.87 1.29
C PRO A 208 -7.21 -19.66 0.05
N ALA A 209 -6.06 -19.34 -0.52
CA ALA A 209 -5.55 -19.97 -1.73
C ALA A 209 -4.54 -21.12 -1.51
N PHE A 210 -4.19 -21.40 -0.25
CA PHE A 210 -3.18 -22.40 0.13
C PHE A 210 -3.75 -23.55 0.98
#